data_af181ca8320816d9c7ad4446f644cbdb
#
_entry.id   af181ca8320816d9c7ad4446f644cbdb
#
_cell.length_a   1.000
_cell.length_b   1.000
_cell.length_c   1.000
_cell.angle_alpha   90.00
_cell.angle_beta   90.00
_cell.angle_gamma   90.00
#
_symmetry.space_group_name_H-M   'P 1'
#
loop_
_entity.id
_entity.type
_entity.pdbx_description
1 polymer ?
#
loop_
_entity_poly.entity_id
_entity_poly.type
_entity_poly.pdbx_seq_one_letter_code
_entity_poly.pdbx_strand_id
1 'polypeptide(L)'
;ILDMKDPTHAALIRPISDAVAALTQKHGGLLWGEHGKGLRSQYVPDYFGDLYPALQELKAAFDPHNQLNPGKIATPKTVPQARLTRVDGVELRGDLDRAIDERVWQSYDTAVHCNGNGACYNFDPDDAMCPSWKGTRNRVHSPKGRASLIREWLRLQGQQDVDVVAASDHLRSTNNATSITKLALNTVAKKMGQQDFSHEVYEAMAGCLACKSCAGQCPVKVNVPEFRSRFLELYHSRYLRPLKDYLIGSLEFTIPYLARVPRLYNFVMGVGPVRFILEHV
;
A
#
# COMPACT_ATOMS: atom_id res chain seq x y z
N ILE A 1 -7.20 21.11 -9.27
CA ILE A 1 -6.97 19.91 -8.44
C ILE A 1 -8.21 19.72 -7.59
N LEU A 2 -8.74 18.48 -7.55
CA LEU A 2 -9.89 18.10 -6.74
C LEU A 2 -9.43 17.19 -5.60
N ASP A 3 -9.98 17.38 -4.40
CA ASP A 3 -9.83 16.43 -3.31
C ASP A 3 -10.87 15.31 -3.48
N MET A 4 -10.41 14.10 -3.77
CA MET A 4 -11.28 12.96 -4.04
C MET A 4 -11.89 12.34 -2.78
N LYS A 5 -11.40 12.71 -1.57
CA LYS A 5 -12.07 12.38 -0.31
C LYS A 5 -13.31 13.24 -0.07
N ASP A 6 -13.35 14.45 -0.62
CA ASP A 6 -14.50 15.33 -0.51
C ASP A 6 -15.60 14.91 -1.50
N PRO A 7 -16.79 14.51 -1.04
CA PRO A 7 -17.89 14.11 -1.91
C PRO A 7 -18.35 15.25 -2.83
N THR A 8 -18.21 16.51 -2.41
CA THR A 8 -18.58 17.67 -3.25
C THR A 8 -17.62 17.82 -4.42
N HIS A 9 -16.32 17.60 -4.21
CA HIS A 9 -15.31 17.58 -5.27
C HIS A 9 -15.46 16.37 -6.19
N ALA A 10 -15.81 15.20 -5.65
CA ALA A 10 -16.07 13.99 -6.44
C ALA A 10 -17.24 14.22 -7.42
N ALA A 11 -18.30 14.92 -7.00
CA ALA A 11 -19.43 15.26 -7.85
C ALA A 11 -19.06 16.18 -9.05
N LEU A 12 -17.97 16.94 -8.97
CA LEU A 12 -17.50 17.81 -10.04
C LEU A 12 -16.80 17.05 -11.18
N ILE A 13 -16.41 15.80 -11.01
CA ILE A 13 -15.70 15.03 -12.06
C ILE A 13 -16.54 14.96 -13.35
N ARG A 14 -17.82 14.65 -13.22
CA ARG A 14 -18.73 14.53 -14.38
C ARG A 14 -18.89 15.87 -15.11
N PRO A 15 -19.39 16.95 -14.49
CA PRO A 15 -19.61 18.23 -15.20
C PRO A 15 -18.32 18.82 -15.77
N ILE A 16 -17.18 18.69 -15.07
CA ILE A 16 -15.88 19.14 -15.61
C ILE A 16 -15.48 18.30 -16.83
N SER A 17 -15.65 16.98 -16.79
CA SER A 17 -15.30 16.12 -17.92
C SER A 17 -16.19 16.39 -19.14
N ASP A 18 -17.49 16.61 -18.94
CA ASP A 18 -18.45 16.99 -20.00
C ASP A 18 -18.04 18.33 -20.65
N ALA A 19 -17.75 19.32 -19.82
CA ALA A 19 -17.32 20.64 -20.29
C ALA A 19 -16.00 20.59 -21.08
N VAL A 20 -15.00 19.80 -20.58
CA VAL A 20 -13.71 19.62 -21.26
C VAL A 20 -13.90 18.93 -22.61
N ALA A 21 -14.72 17.88 -22.69
CA ALA A 21 -14.99 17.16 -23.94
C ALA A 21 -15.64 18.10 -24.96
N ALA A 22 -16.67 18.87 -24.56
CA ALA A 22 -17.35 19.81 -25.40
C ALA A 22 -16.44 20.96 -25.91
N LEU A 23 -15.62 21.53 -25.02
CA LEU A 23 -14.66 22.58 -25.39
C LEU A 23 -13.59 22.05 -26.33
N THR A 24 -13.08 20.85 -26.11
CA THR A 24 -12.08 20.22 -26.97
C THR A 24 -12.64 20.04 -28.39
N GLN A 25 -13.87 19.55 -28.51
CA GLN A 25 -14.55 19.38 -29.80
C GLN A 25 -14.81 20.72 -30.49
N LYS A 26 -15.31 21.70 -29.74
CA LYS A 26 -15.59 23.07 -30.26
C LYS A 26 -14.35 23.72 -30.89
N HIS A 27 -13.18 23.49 -30.32
CA HIS A 27 -11.93 24.10 -30.77
C HIS A 27 -11.09 23.18 -31.68
N GLY A 28 -11.64 22.07 -32.15
CA GLY A 28 -10.93 21.10 -33.01
C GLY A 28 -9.68 20.50 -32.36
N GLY A 29 -9.65 20.45 -31.02
CA GLY A 29 -8.54 19.86 -30.25
C GLY A 29 -8.55 18.35 -30.28
N LEU A 30 -7.57 17.70 -29.64
CA LEU A 30 -7.48 16.27 -29.49
C LEU A 30 -7.95 15.84 -28.09
N LEU A 31 -8.93 14.94 -28.03
CA LEU A 31 -9.49 14.45 -26.78
C LEU A 31 -8.42 13.76 -25.94
N TRP A 32 -7.96 14.40 -24.84
CA TRP A 32 -6.91 13.96 -23.90
C TRP A 32 -5.54 13.61 -24.54
N GLY A 33 -5.28 14.05 -25.75
CA GLY A 33 -3.98 13.87 -26.39
C GLY A 33 -3.48 12.43 -26.37
N GLU A 34 -2.19 12.24 -26.10
CA GLU A 34 -1.50 10.96 -26.00
C GLU A 34 -1.71 10.21 -24.68
N HIS A 35 -2.29 10.84 -23.65
CA HIS A 35 -2.42 10.27 -22.30
C HIS A 35 -3.42 9.11 -22.18
N GLY A 36 -4.13 8.76 -23.24
CA GLY A 36 -5.23 7.78 -23.21
C GLY A 36 -6.49 8.36 -22.57
N LYS A 37 -7.59 7.66 -22.70
CA LYS A 37 -8.92 8.15 -22.28
C LYS A 37 -9.28 7.76 -20.84
N GLY A 38 -8.74 6.65 -20.36
CA GLY A 38 -8.96 6.13 -19.01
C GLY A 38 -10.46 6.07 -18.67
N LEU A 39 -10.87 6.68 -17.55
CA LEU A 39 -12.26 6.75 -17.09
C LEU A 39 -13.16 7.54 -18.04
N ARG A 40 -12.60 8.37 -18.92
CA ARG A 40 -13.31 9.23 -19.86
C ARG A 40 -13.55 8.57 -21.23
N SER A 41 -13.39 7.24 -21.31
CA SER A 41 -13.60 6.49 -22.56
C SER A 41 -15.03 6.62 -23.12
N GLN A 42 -16.00 6.91 -22.27
CA GLN A 42 -17.40 7.12 -22.68
C GLN A 42 -17.60 8.24 -23.72
N TYR A 43 -16.70 9.24 -23.77
CA TYR A 43 -16.78 10.36 -24.73
C TYR A 43 -16.23 10.01 -26.12
N VAL A 44 -15.58 8.86 -26.29
CA VAL A 44 -14.92 8.49 -27.54
C VAL A 44 -15.90 8.32 -28.71
N PRO A 45 -17.08 7.67 -28.56
CA PRO A 45 -18.04 7.55 -29.65
C PRO A 45 -18.51 8.92 -30.17
N ASP A 46 -18.92 9.82 -29.26
CA ASP A 46 -19.43 11.12 -29.64
C ASP A 46 -18.34 12.01 -30.24
N TYR A 47 -17.10 11.88 -29.73
CA TYR A 47 -15.98 12.69 -30.21
C TYR A 47 -15.49 12.28 -31.60
N PHE A 48 -15.40 10.98 -31.87
CA PHE A 48 -14.91 10.43 -33.13
C PHE A 48 -16.02 10.17 -34.17
N GLY A 49 -17.29 10.21 -33.75
CA GLY A 49 -18.44 10.06 -34.66
C GLY A 49 -18.30 8.87 -35.61
N ASP A 50 -18.31 9.15 -36.92
CA ASP A 50 -18.21 8.13 -37.98
C ASP A 50 -16.90 7.34 -37.98
N LEU A 51 -15.87 7.81 -37.32
CA LEU A 51 -14.61 7.06 -37.16
C LEU A 51 -14.65 6.05 -36.03
N TYR A 52 -15.60 6.14 -35.09
CA TYR A 52 -15.68 5.21 -33.96
C TYR A 52 -15.84 3.72 -34.37
N PRO A 53 -16.66 3.37 -35.39
CA PRO A 53 -16.73 2.02 -35.89
C PRO A 53 -15.38 1.43 -36.35
N ALA A 54 -14.50 2.23 -36.93
CA ALA A 54 -13.16 1.78 -37.31
C ALA A 54 -12.29 1.48 -36.07
N LEU A 55 -12.41 2.25 -35.00
CA LEU A 55 -11.75 1.95 -33.72
C LEU A 55 -12.26 0.64 -33.12
N GLN A 56 -13.55 0.34 -33.26
CA GLN A 56 -14.14 -0.94 -32.81
C GLN A 56 -13.64 -2.13 -33.65
N GLU A 57 -13.47 -1.97 -34.95
CA GLU A 57 -12.91 -2.98 -35.85
C GLU A 57 -11.44 -3.24 -35.52
N LEU A 58 -10.66 -2.18 -35.31
CA LEU A 58 -9.27 -2.31 -34.89
C LEU A 58 -9.17 -3.05 -33.55
N LYS A 59 -10.00 -2.69 -32.58
CA LYS A 59 -10.09 -3.37 -31.28
C LYS A 59 -10.45 -4.85 -31.47
N ALA A 60 -11.42 -5.18 -32.30
CA ALA A 60 -11.85 -6.54 -32.57
C ALA A 60 -10.77 -7.38 -33.27
N ALA A 61 -9.95 -6.77 -34.15
CA ALA A 61 -8.86 -7.45 -34.83
C ALA A 61 -7.75 -7.92 -33.87
N PHE A 62 -7.45 -7.15 -32.83
CA PHE A 62 -6.40 -7.48 -31.85
C PHE A 62 -6.92 -8.12 -30.56
N ASP A 63 -8.17 -7.87 -30.20
CA ASP A 63 -8.78 -8.34 -28.96
C ASP A 63 -10.27 -8.68 -29.15
N PRO A 64 -10.59 -9.73 -29.92
CA PRO A 64 -11.97 -10.09 -30.25
C PRO A 64 -12.81 -10.47 -29.03
N HIS A 65 -12.16 -10.86 -27.92
CA HIS A 65 -12.82 -11.24 -26.65
C HIS A 65 -12.85 -10.13 -25.59
N ASN A 66 -12.35 -8.93 -25.92
CA ASN A 66 -12.32 -7.77 -25.02
C ASN A 66 -11.61 -8.02 -23.68
N GLN A 67 -10.48 -8.72 -23.72
CA GLN A 67 -9.68 -9.07 -22.53
C GLN A 67 -8.62 -8.01 -22.18
N LEU A 68 -8.14 -7.25 -23.17
CA LEU A 68 -7.10 -6.25 -23.02
C LEU A 68 -7.72 -4.88 -22.71
N ASN A 69 -7.59 -4.39 -21.48
CA ASN A 69 -8.16 -3.11 -21.03
C ASN A 69 -9.64 -2.96 -21.40
N PRO A 70 -10.54 -3.83 -20.95
CA PRO A 70 -11.95 -3.76 -21.31
C PRO A 70 -12.55 -2.40 -20.91
N GLY A 71 -13.38 -1.84 -21.79
CA GLY A 71 -14.05 -0.57 -21.57
C GLY A 71 -13.18 0.66 -21.80
N LYS A 72 -11.96 0.53 -22.34
CA LYS A 72 -11.09 1.67 -22.67
C LYS A 72 -11.07 1.94 -24.15
N ILE A 73 -11.19 3.22 -24.52
CA ILE A 73 -11.18 3.76 -25.89
C ILE A 73 -12.30 3.20 -26.78
N ALA A 74 -12.30 1.90 -27.09
CA ALA A 74 -13.31 1.23 -27.91
C ALA A 74 -13.63 -0.16 -27.36
N THR A 75 -14.86 -0.62 -27.60
CA THR A 75 -15.27 -2.00 -27.37
C THR A 75 -15.32 -2.74 -28.70
N PRO A 76 -14.88 -4.02 -28.78
CA PRO A 76 -14.93 -4.74 -30.04
C PRO A 76 -16.37 -5.05 -30.46
N LYS A 77 -16.68 -4.96 -31.74
CA LYS A 77 -18.01 -5.30 -32.30
C LYS A 77 -18.40 -6.76 -32.03
N THR A 78 -17.44 -7.63 -31.83
CA THR A 78 -17.63 -9.05 -31.50
C THR A 78 -18.24 -9.31 -30.12
N VAL A 79 -18.26 -8.27 -29.22
CA VAL A 79 -18.81 -8.35 -27.88
C VAL A 79 -19.85 -7.24 -27.69
N PRO A 80 -21.07 -7.38 -28.21
CA PRO A 80 -22.08 -6.30 -28.24
C PRO A 80 -22.53 -5.79 -26.86
N GLN A 81 -22.41 -6.63 -25.82
CA GLN A 81 -22.74 -6.27 -24.43
C GLN A 81 -21.63 -5.45 -23.74
N ALA A 82 -20.43 -5.38 -24.33
CA ALA A 82 -19.33 -4.59 -23.76
C ALA A 82 -19.70 -3.10 -23.70
N ARG A 83 -19.31 -2.45 -22.61
CA ARG A 83 -19.58 -1.03 -22.39
C ARG A 83 -18.28 -0.27 -22.13
N LEU A 84 -18.25 0.97 -22.57
CA LEU A 84 -17.16 1.89 -22.25
C LEU A 84 -17.21 2.31 -20.79
N THR A 85 -16.04 2.48 -20.19
CA THR A 85 -15.89 2.99 -18.83
C THR A 85 -16.44 4.42 -18.76
N ARG A 86 -17.20 4.72 -17.72
CA ARG A 86 -17.81 6.02 -17.43
C ARG A 86 -17.07 6.69 -16.27
N VAL A 87 -17.02 8.02 -16.28
CA VAL A 87 -16.35 8.80 -15.21
C VAL A 87 -17.02 8.65 -13.85
N ASP A 88 -18.32 8.32 -13.85
CA ASP A 88 -19.15 8.09 -12.65
C ASP A 88 -19.52 6.62 -12.46
N GLY A 89 -18.92 5.73 -13.25
CA GLY A 89 -19.24 4.30 -13.23
C GLY A 89 -18.23 3.43 -12.49
N VAL A 90 -17.22 4.03 -11.83
CA VAL A 90 -16.19 3.32 -11.07
C VAL A 90 -15.98 4.00 -9.74
N GLU A 91 -15.83 3.20 -8.69
CA GLU A 91 -15.45 3.68 -7.39
C GLU A 91 -14.01 4.22 -7.44
N LEU A 92 -13.83 5.43 -6.94
CA LEU A 92 -12.53 6.07 -6.87
C LEU A 92 -11.86 5.76 -5.54
N ARG A 93 -10.54 5.80 -5.51
CA ARG A 93 -9.79 5.56 -4.28
C ARG A 93 -10.20 6.52 -3.15
N GLY A 94 -10.53 7.78 -3.47
CA GLY A 94 -11.01 8.75 -2.50
C GLY A 94 -12.32 8.33 -1.82
N ASP A 95 -13.20 7.61 -2.54
CA ASP A 95 -14.43 7.07 -1.98
C ASP A 95 -14.14 6.05 -0.87
N LEU A 96 -13.16 5.17 -1.11
CA LEU A 96 -12.70 4.19 -0.14
C LEU A 96 -11.99 4.85 1.06
N ASP A 97 -11.20 5.87 0.80
CA ASP A 97 -10.42 6.57 1.83
C ASP A 97 -11.27 7.39 2.82
N ARG A 98 -12.55 7.69 2.48
CA ARG A 98 -13.48 8.34 3.41
C ARG A 98 -13.76 7.51 4.67
N ALA A 99 -13.52 6.19 4.63
CA ALA A 99 -13.60 5.34 5.81
C ALA A 99 -12.47 5.57 6.82
N ILE A 100 -11.41 6.31 6.42
CA ILE A 100 -10.29 6.65 7.30
C ILE A 100 -10.57 8.02 7.93
N ASP A 101 -10.72 8.05 9.26
CA ASP A 101 -10.88 9.31 10.01
C ASP A 101 -9.73 10.30 9.72
N GLU A 102 -10.03 11.58 9.68
CA GLU A 102 -9.05 12.62 9.32
C GLU A 102 -7.87 12.68 10.28
N ARG A 103 -8.08 12.47 11.59
CA ARG A 103 -7.01 12.41 12.60
C ARG A 103 -6.09 11.20 12.35
N VAL A 104 -6.68 10.06 11.99
CA VAL A 104 -5.93 8.85 11.63
C VAL A 104 -5.16 9.07 10.34
N TRP A 105 -5.78 9.72 9.34
CA TRP A 105 -5.13 10.10 8.09
C TRP A 105 -3.89 10.94 8.32
N GLN A 106 -4.01 12.01 9.13
CA GLN A 106 -2.88 12.89 9.47
C GLN A 106 -1.80 12.16 10.28
N SER A 107 -2.17 11.25 11.16
CA SER A 107 -1.21 10.45 11.94
C SER A 107 -0.39 9.47 11.09
N TYR A 108 -0.90 9.04 9.92
CA TYR A 108 -0.26 8.13 8.97
C TYR A 108 0.06 8.81 7.63
N ASP A 109 0.24 10.13 7.63
CA ASP A 109 0.50 10.95 6.44
C ASP A 109 1.61 10.39 5.56
N THR A 110 2.71 9.94 6.16
CA THR A 110 3.89 9.36 5.50
C THR A 110 3.59 8.03 4.76
N ALA A 111 2.43 7.43 4.99
CA ALA A 111 1.92 6.27 4.24
C ALA A 111 0.85 6.67 3.23
N VAL A 112 -0.19 7.39 3.70
CA VAL A 112 -1.40 7.65 2.90
C VAL A 112 -1.17 8.64 1.75
N HIS A 113 -0.17 9.51 1.84
CA HIS A 113 0.20 10.45 0.76
C HIS A 113 0.96 9.80 -0.40
N CYS A 114 1.22 8.48 -0.37
CA CYS A 114 1.83 7.81 -1.51
C CYS A 114 0.95 7.97 -2.77
N ASN A 115 1.44 8.71 -3.75
CA ASN A 115 0.77 8.97 -5.03
C ASN A 115 1.08 7.93 -6.12
N GLY A 116 1.90 6.92 -5.80
CA GLY A 116 2.23 5.85 -6.73
C GLY A 116 3.20 6.23 -7.85
N ASN A 117 4.01 7.31 -7.70
CA ASN A 117 4.96 7.78 -8.72
C ASN A 117 5.99 6.72 -9.18
N GLY A 118 6.21 5.66 -8.41
CA GLY A 118 7.06 4.54 -8.82
C GLY A 118 8.56 4.73 -8.58
N ALA A 119 9.04 5.85 -8.01
CA ALA A 119 10.45 6.05 -7.70
C ALA A 119 11.06 4.91 -6.88
N CYS A 120 10.26 4.23 -6.05
CA CYS A 120 10.70 3.08 -5.25
C CYS A 120 10.83 1.76 -6.03
N TYR A 121 10.53 1.73 -7.33
CA TYR A 121 10.71 0.55 -8.19
C TYR A 121 12.02 0.60 -8.99
N ASN A 122 12.94 1.42 -8.57
CA ASN A 122 14.25 1.56 -9.18
C ASN A 122 15.15 0.33 -8.86
N PHE A 123 15.90 -0.16 -9.86
CA PHE A 123 16.87 -1.24 -9.74
C PHE A 123 18.32 -0.76 -9.90
N ASP A 124 18.52 0.55 -10.08
CA ASP A 124 19.85 1.12 -10.16
C ASP A 124 20.66 0.78 -8.90
N PRO A 125 21.82 0.12 -9.00
CA PRO A 125 22.62 -0.25 -7.85
C PRO A 125 23.15 0.97 -7.08
N ASP A 126 23.30 2.10 -7.74
CA ASP A 126 23.81 3.34 -7.14
C ASP A 126 22.70 4.13 -6.42
N ASP A 127 21.42 3.81 -6.64
CA ASP A 127 20.31 4.40 -5.91
C ASP A 127 20.08 3.66 -4.58
N ALA A 128 20.09 4.39 -3.48
CA ALA A 128 19.87 3.84 -2.15
C ALA A 128 18.42 3.38 -1.89
N MET A 129 17.46 3.65 -2.81
CA MET A 129 16.04 3.34 -2.64
C MET A 129 15.78 1.86 -2.42
N CYS A 130 15.22 1.54 -1.28
CA CYS A 130 14.67 0.28 -0.84
C CYS A 130 15.45 -1.02 -1.22
N PRO A 131 16.48 -1.39 -0.44
CA PRO A 131 17.22 -2.64 -0.67
C PRO A 131 16.30 -3.89 -0.57
N SER A 132 15.25 -3.84 0.24
CA SER A 132 14.26 -4.93 0.34
C SER A 132 13.53 -5.18 -0.98
N TRP A 133 13.15 -4.13 -1.69
CA TRP A 133 12.58 -4.25 -3.03
C TRP A 133 13.60 -4.82 -4.03
N LYS A 134 14.82 -4.26 -4.03
CA LYS A 134 15.88 -4.68 -4.94
C LYS A 134 16.25 -6.16 -4.76
N GLY A 135 16.28 -6.64 -3.52
CA GLY A 135 16.60 -8.03 -3.21
C GLY A 135 15.48 -9.01 -3.53
N THR A 136 14.23 -8.65 -3.22
CA THR A 136 13.10 -9.59 -3.34
C THR A 136 12.42 -9.56 -4.71
N ARG A 137 12.54 -8.45 -5.45
CA ARG A 137 11.78 -8.21 -6.69
C ARG A 137 10.26 -8.26 -6.51
N ASN A 138 9.77 -8.30 -5.29
CA ASN A 138 8.35 -8.33 -4.97
C ASN A 138 7.85 -6.94 -4.57
N ARG A 139 6.86 -6.43 -5.31
CA ARG A 139 6.29 -5.09 -5.10
C ARG A 139 5.72 -4.87 -3.70
N VAL A 140 5.26 -5.92 -3.03
CA VAL A 140 4.79 -5.86 -1.64
C VAL A 140 5.87 -5.32 -0.71
N HIS A 141 7.14 -5.65 -0.97
CA HIS A 141 8.30 -5.20 -0.18
C HIS A 141 8.83 -3.82 -0.57
N SER A 142 8.21 -3.14 -1.54
CA SER A 142 8.54 -1.76 -1.87
C SER A 142 7.91 -0.77 -0.89
N PRO A 143 8.43 0.47 -0.77
CA PRO A 143 7.77 1.53 -0.01
C PRO A 143 6.33 1.76 -0.43
N LYS A 144 6.03 1.78 -1.73
CA LYS A 144 4.66 1.89 -2.25
C LYS A 144 3.79 0.71 -1.82
N GLY A 145 4.29 -0.53 -1.94
CA GLY A 145 3.54 -1.73 -1.54
C GLY A 145 3.15 -1.67 -0.07
N ARG A 146 4.11 -1.36 0.80
CA ARG A 146 3.88 -1.20 2.25
C ARG A 146 2.92 -0.06 2.58
N ALA A 147 3.08 1.10 1.93
CA ALA A 147 2.17 2.24 2.09
C ALA A 147 0.73 1.89 1.67
N SER A 148 0.57 1.15 0.57
CA SER A 148 -0.75 0.70 0.11
C SER A 148 -1.40 -0.29 1.08
N LEU A 149 -0.63 -1.21 1.65
CA LEU A 149 -1.13 -2.16 2.66
C LEU A 149 -1.55 -1.46 3.95
N ILE A 150 -0.76 -0.49 4.45
CA ILE A 150 -1.15 0.31 5.62
C ILE A 150 -2.42 1.10 5.32
N ARG A 151 -2.52 1.74 4.16
CA ARG A 151 -3.72 2.51 3.80
C ARG A 151 -4.96 1.62 3.75
N GLU A 152 -4.86 0.41 3.19
CA GLU A 152 -5.95 -0.55 3.19
C GLU A 152 -6.29 -1.05 4.60
N TRP A 153 -5.28 -1.32 5.42
CA TRP A 153 -5.48 -1.68 6.82
C TRP A 153 -6.21 -0.58 7.60
N LEU A 154 -5.81 0.69 7.44
CA LEU A 154 -6.50 1.83 8.07
C LEU A 154 -7.97 1.93 7.63
N ARG A 155 -8.24 1.71 6.35
CA ARG A 155 -9.60 1.68 5.81
C ARG A 155 -10.45 0.59 6.46
N LEU A 156 -9.91 -0.62 6.57
CA LEU A 156 -10.59 -1.74 7.21
C LEU A 156 -10.80 -1.53 8.71
N GLN A 157 -9.83 -0.91 9.41
CA GLN A 157 -10.01 -0.52 10.81
C GLN A 157 -11.12 0.53 10.94
N GLY A 158 -11.14 1.55 10.10
CA GLY A 158 -12.20 2.58 10.10
C GLY A 158 -13.59 2.01 9.80
N GLN A 159 -13.69 1.01 8.92
CA GLN A 159 -14.98 0.31 8.66
C GLN A 159 -15.48 -0.50 9.85
N GLN A 160 -14.61 -0.85 10.79
CA GLN A 160 -14.94 -1.57 12.02
C GLN A 160 -15.03 -0.63 13.23
N ASP A 161 -15.09 0.69 13.00
CA ASP A 161 -15.09 1.73 14.03
C ASP A 161 -13.89 1.66 14.99
N VAL A 162 -12.75 1.12 14.52
CA VAL A 162 -11.52 1.04 15.31
C VAL A 162 -10.67 2.27 15.07
N ASP A 163 -10.57 3.13 16.10
CA ASP A 163 -9.64 4.26 16.12
C ASP A 163 -8.23 3.80 16.52
N VAL A 164 -7.36 3.65 15.54
CA VAL A 164 -5.99 3.18 15.75
C VAL A 164 -5.11 4.19 16.49
N VAL A 165 -5.43 5.49 16.42
CA VAL A 165 -4.70 6.55 17.16
C VAL A 165 -5.08 6.49 18.63
N ALA A 166 -6.38 6.48 18.92
CA ALA A 166 -6.86 6.36 20.31
C ALA A 166 -6.40 5.03 20.94
N ALA A 167 -6.36 3.93 20.18
CA ALA A 167 -5.83 2.66 20.65
C ALA A 167 -4.34 2.75 21.02
N SER A 168 -3.50 3.42 20.21
CA SER A 168 -2.08 3.65 20.52
C SER A 168 -1.90 4.54 21.76
N ASP A 169 -2.67 5.62 21.86
CA ASP A 169 -2.60 6.55 23.00
C ASP A 169 -3.03 5.86 24.29
N HIS A 170 -4.06 5.02 24.23
CA HIS A 170 -4.47 4.21 25.38
C HIS A 170 -3.38 3.24 25.84
N LEU A 171 -2.71 2.56 24.91
CA LEU A 171 -1.59 1.66 25.22
C LEU A 171 -0.45 2.40 25.94
N ARG A 172 -0.14 3.62 25.50
CA ARG A 172 0.95 4.44 26.08
C ARG A 172 0.58 5.02 27.45
N SER A 173 -0.68 5.40 27.64
CA SER A 173 -1.13 6.06 28.88
C SER A 173 -1.38 5.10 30.03
N THR A 174 -1.82 3.87 29.75
CA THR A 174 -2.32 2.96 30.80
C THR A 174 -1.27 2.03 31.37
N ASN A 175 -0.07 1.88 30.77
CA ASN A 175 0.91 0.84 31.13
C ASN A 175 0.28 -0.56 31.27
N ASN A 176 -0.96 -0.74 30.84
CA ASN A 176 -1.68 -1.99 30.89
C ASN A 176 -1.20 -2.90 29.78
N ALA A 177 -0.14 -3.65 30.08
CA ALA A 177 0.24 -4.77 29.22
C ALA A 177 -0.95 -5.73 29.09
N THR A 178 -1.40 -5.95 27.86
CA THR A 178 -2.37 -7.00 27.57
C THR A 178 -1.88 -8.31 28.22
N SER A 179 -2.76 -9.01 28.94
CA SER A 179 -2.38 -10.26 29.61
C SER A 179 -1.62 -11.19 28.64
N ILE A 180 -0.48 -11.70 29.04
CA ILE A 180 0.34 -12.63 28.24
C ILE A 180 -0.48 -13.84 27.80
N THR A 181 -1.44 -14.30 28.62
CA THR A 181 -2.35 -15.38 28.26
C THR A 181 -3.24 -15.04 27.08
N LYS A 182 -3.75 -13.80 27.00
CA LYS A 182 -4.55 -13.32 25.86
C LYS A 182 -3.69 -13.20 24.62
N LEU A 183 -2.47 -12.68 24.73
CA LEU A 183 -1.54 -12.60 23.59
C LEU A 183 -1.20 -14.00 23.06
N ALA A 184 -0.97 -14.96 23.95
CA ALA A 184 -0.69 -16.35 23.58
C ALA A 184 -1.87 -17.00 22.86
N LEU A 185 -3.10 -16.85 23.40
CA LEU A 185 -4.33 -17.35 22.77
C LEU A 185 -4.54 -16.76 21.37
N ASN A 186 -4.39 -15.45 21.22
CA ASN A 186 -4.51 -14.79 19.92
C ASN A 186 -3.44 -15.30 18.93
N THR A 187 -2.21 -15.51 19.41
CA THR A 187 -1.12 -16.01 18.57
C THR A 187 -1.37 -17.45 18.12
N VAL A 188 -1.95 -18.28 18.97
CA VAL A 188 -2.37 -19.65 18.62
C VAL A 188 -3.51 -19.61 17.61
N ALA A 189 -4.55 -18.79 17.85
CA ALA A 189 -5.67 -18.61 16.92
C ALA A 189 -5.19 -18.16 15.53
N LYS A 190 -4.22 -17.23 15.47
CA LYS A 190 -3.54 -16.85 14.22
C LYS A 190 -2.92 -18.05 13.50
N LYS A 191 -2.17 -18.89 14.23
CA LYS A 191 -1.55 -20.09 13.65
C LYS A 191 -2.58 -21.12 13.18
N MET A 192 -3.77 -21.13 13.76
CA MET A 192 -4.89 -21.98 13.36
C MET A 192 -5.68 -21.41 12.17
N GLY A 193 -5.23 -20.32 11.55
CA GLY A 193 -5.80 -19.75 10.34
C GLY A 193 -6.93 -18.75 10.55
N GLN A 194 -7.05 -18.18 11.76
CA GLN A 194 -7.97 -17.05 11.95
C GLN A 194 -7.56 -15.89 11.05
N GLN A 195 -8.45 -15.48 10.16
CA GLN A 195 -8.18 -14.42 9.21
C GLN A 195 -8.18 -13.05 9.91
N ASP A 196 -7.06 -12.33 9.77
CA ASP A 196 -6.92 -10.94 10.19
C ASP A 196 -5.95 -10.25 9.21
N PHE A 197 -6.44 -9.29 8.46
CA PHE A 197 -5.65 -8.56 7.45
C PHE A 197 -4.38 -7.91 8.03
N SER A 198 -4.29 -7.70 9.35
CA SER A 198 -3.04 -7.24 9.98
C SER A 198 -1.87 -8.23 9.82
N HIS A 199 -2.13 -9.51 9.51
CA HIS A 199 -1.06 -10.49 9.32
C HIS A 199 -0.31 -10.26 8.01
N GLU A 200 -1.03 -9.99 6.91
CA GLU A 200 -0.44 -9.65 5.61
C GLU A 200 0.39 -8.37 5.70
N VAL A 201 -0.13 -7.39 6.44
CA VAL A 201 0.60 -6.14 6.72
C VAL A 201 1.86 -6.41 7.53
N TYR A 202 1.77 -7.25 8.59
CA TYR A 202 2.90 -7.63 9.41
C TYR A 202 4.01 -8.30 8.60
N GLU A 203 3.67 -9.26 7.75
CA GLU A 203 4.62 -9.96 6.89
C GLU A 203 5.35 -9.00 5.93
N ALA A 204 4.60 -8.09 5.31
CA ALA A 204 5.19 -7.06 4.46
C ALA A 204 6.14 -6.13 5.24
N MET A 205 5.80 -5.79 6.49
CA MET A 205 6.63 -4.93 7.34
C MET A 205 7.84 -5.66 7.90
N ALA A 206 7.77 -6.98 8.14
CA ALA A 206 8.89 -7.77 8.65
C ALA A 206 10.12 -7.70 7.75
N GLY A 207 9.93 -7.66 6.42
CA GLY A 207 11.02 -7.52 5.44
C GLY A 207 11.59 -6.10 5.30
N CYS A 208 11.15 -5.11 6.09
CA CYS A 208 11.69 -3.75 6.05
C CYS A 208 12.92 -3.63 6.96
N LEU A 209 14.06 -3.24 6.38
CA LEU A 209 15.33 -3.06 7.11
C LEU A 209 15.38 -1.77 7.95
N ALA A 210 14.34 -0.94 7.94
CA ALA A 210 14.27 0.35 8.63
C ALA A 210 15.41 1.33 8.29
N CYS A 211 16.01 1.20 7.12
CA CYS A 211 17.16 2.01 6.67
C CYS A 211 16.85 3.49 6.38
N LYS A 212 15.57 3.89 6.38
CA LYS A 212 15.07 5.24 6.10
C LYS A 212 15.36 5.81 4.70
N SER A 213 15.98 5.07 3.78
CA SER A 213 16.27 5.55 2.43
C SER A 213 15.02 6.05 1.69
N CYS A 214 13.87 5.40 1.91
CA CYS A 214 12.60 5.86 1.32
C CYS A 214 12.19 7.27 1.76
N ALA A 215 12.41 7.65 3.01
CA ALA A 215 12.09 8.99 3.50
C ALA A 215 12.94 10.10 2.84
N GLY A 216 14.18 9.77 2.47
CA GLY A 216 15.09 10.69 1.77
C GLY A 216 14.85 10.76 0.26
N GLN A 217 14.68 9.61 -0.37
CA GLN A 217 14.64 9.48 -1.84
C GLN A 217 13.23 9.68 -2.43
N CYS A 218 12.17 9.46 -1.66
CA CYS A 218 10.81 9.58 -2.16
C CYS A 218 10.40 11.05 -2.32
N PRO A 219 9.93 11.49 -3.51
CA PRO A 219 9.52 12.89 -3.72
C PRO A 219 8.31 13.30 -2.87
N VAL A 220 7.46 12.35 -2.47
CA VAL A 220 6.30 12.58 -1.57
C VAL A 220 6.55 12.09 -0.14
N LYS A 221 7.82 11.87 0.23
CA LYS A 221 8.28 11.60 1.59
C LYS A 221 7.61 10.42 2.29
N VAL A 222 7.30 9.34 1.56
CA VAL A 222 6.88 8.07 2.17
C VAL A 222 7.97 7.58 3.14
N ASN A 223 7.59 7.35 4.41
CA ASN A 223 8.52 6.96 5.47
C ASN A 223 8.08 5.61 6.09
N VAL A 224 8.51 4.52 5.46
CA VAL A 224 8.13 3.16 5.91
C VAL A 224 8.53 2.89 7.37
N PRO A 225 9.74 3.19 7.83
CA PRO A 225 10.13 2.98 9.24
C PRO A 225 9.19 3.62 10.25
N GLU A 226 8.66 4.79 9.97
CA GLU A 226 7.77 5.51 10.86
C GLU A 226 6.42 4.79 11.01
N PHE A 227 5.67 4.63 9.92
CA PHE A 227 4.36 3.98 10.00
C PHE A 227 4.46 2.49 10.36
N ARG A 228 5.58 1.82 10.02
CA ARG A 228 5.89 0.46 10.49
C ARG A 228 5.97 0.40 12.02
N SER A 229 6.65 1.35 12.65
CA SER A 229 6.77 1.40 14.11
C SER A 229 5.40 1.53 14.79
N ARG A 230 4.56 2.46 14.29
CA ARG A 230 3.18 2.66 14.80
C ARG A 230 2.31 1.41 14.62
N PHE A 231 2.38 0.79 13.45
CA PHE A 231 1.66 -0.45 13.18
C PHE A 231 2.12 -1.59 14.11
N LEU A 232 3.43 -1.78 14.29
CA LEU A 232 3.96 -2.86 15.14
C LEU A 232 3.62 -2.68 16.62
N GLU A 233 3.52 -1.45 17.11
CA GLU A 233 3.03 -1.16 18.46
C GLU A 233 1.64 -1.76 18.69
N LEU A 234 0.70 -1.48 17.77
CA LEU A 234 -0.65 -2.04 17.83
C LEU A 234 -0.70 -3.53 17.56
N TYR A 235 0.08 -4.03 16.62
CA TYR A 235 0.12 -5.44 16.30
C TYR A 235 0.57 -6.28 17.50
N HIS A 236 1.65 -5.86 18.18
CA HIS A 236 2.17 -6.57 19.35
C HIS A 236 1.40 -6.31 20.65
N SER A 237 0.43 -5.40 20.65
CA SER A 237 -0.57 -5.33 21.72
C SER A 237 -1.64 -6.44 21.62
N ARG A 238 -1.73 -7.10 20.48
CA ARG A 238 -2.69 -8.19 20.19
C ARG A 238 -2.03 -9.56 20.12
N TYR A 239 -0.79 -9.63 19.65
CA TYR A 239 -0.04 -10.87 19.37
C TYR A 239 1.32 -10.88 20.07
N LEU A 240 1.79 -12.08 20.44
CA LEU A 240 3.12 -12.22 21.03
C LEU A 240 4.20 -11.71 20.07
N ARG A 241 5.18 -11.02 20.65
CA ARG A 241 6.37 -10.60 19.91
C ARG A 241 7.32 -11.81 19.79
N PRO A 242 7.92 -12.04 18.62
CA PRO A 242 8.92 -13.09 18.42
C PRO A 242 10.11 -12.93 19.39
N LEU A 243 10.64 -14.06 19.88
CA LEU A 243 11.79 -14.06 20.80
C LEU A 243 13.02 -13.36 20.21
N LYS A 244 13.24 -13.51 18.90
CA LYS A 244 14.32 -12.82 18.18
C LYS A 244 14.30 -11.30 18.34
N ASP A 245 13.11 -10.68 18.41
CA ASP A 245 13.00 -9.21 18.57
C ASP A 245 13.54 -8.77 19.95
N TYR A 246 13.31 -9.58 21.00
CA TYR A 246 13.87 -9.31 22.33
C TYR A 246 15.38 -9.52 22.35
N LEU A 247 15.87 -10.59 21.71
CA LEU A 247 17.31 -10.87 21.60
C LEU A 247 18.03 -9.73 20.88
N ILE A 248 17.53 -9.34 19.71
CA ILE A 248 18.12 -8.25 18.92
C ILE A 248 18.03 -6.92 19.68
N GLY A 249 16.87 -6.62 20.27
CA GLY A 249 16.67 -5.40 21.06
C GLY A 249 17.55 -5.32 22.33
N SER A 250 17.97 -6.47 22.87
CA SER A 250 18.86 -6.51 24.03
C SER A 250 20.34 -6.29 23.67
N LEU A 251 20.73 -6.41 22.38
CA LEU A 251 22.14 -6.33 21.98
C LEU A 251 22.80 -5.00 22.36
N GLU A 252 22.09 -3.90 22.25
CA GLU A 252 22.59 -2.56 22.61
C GLU A 252 23.04 -2.51 24.08
N PHE A 253 22.33 -3.22 24.95
CA PHE A 253 22.66 -3.27 26.40
C PHE A 253 23.64 -4.38 26.72
N THR A 254 23.61 -5.50 26.02
CA THR A 254 24.41 -6.70 26.34
C THR A 254 25.81 -6.67 25.73
N ILE A 255 25.97 -6.14 24.49
CA ILE A 255 27.26 -6.09 23.80
C ILE A 255 28.37 -5.41 24.59
N PRO A 256 28.17 -4.27 25.26
CA PRO A 256 29.24 -3.63 26.03
C PRO A 256 29.80 -4.51 27.15
N TYR A 257 28.96 -5.37 27.74
CA TYR A 257 29.40 -6.33 28.78
C TYR A 257 30.08 -7.54 28.16
N LEU A 258 29.53 -8.09 27.09
CA LEU A 258 30.08 -9.24 26.38
C LEU A 258 31.44 -8.92 25.73
N ALA A 259 31.63 -7.69 25.29
CA ALA A 259 32.89 -7.18 24.74
C ALA A 259 34.05 -7.15 25.78
N ARG A 260 33.74 -7.21 27.08
CA ARG A 260 34.77 -7.33 28.13
C ARG A 260 35.36 -8.72 28.25
N VAL A 261 34.65 -9.74 27.75
CA VAL A 261 35.05 -11.16 27.84
C VAL A 261 34.94 -11.84 26.47
N PRO A 262 35.62 -11.34 25.43
CA PRO A 262 35.38 -11.76 24.04
C PRO A 262 35.76 -13.23 23.79
N ARG A 263 36.78 -13.76 24.48
CA ARG A 263 37.19 -15.16 24.34
C ARG A 263 36.11 -16.13 24.83
N LEU A 264 35.48 -15.82 25.98
CA LEU A 264 34.40 -16.64 26.54
C LEU A 264 33.14 -16.54 25.64
N TYR A 265 32.79 -15.34 25.21
CA TYR A 265 31.66 -15.12 24.30
C TYR A 265 31.81 -15.90 22.99
N ASN A 266 32.95 -15.78 22.33
CA ASN A 266 33.21 -16.50 21.07
C ASN A 266 33.22 -18.01 21.25
N PHE A 267 33.72 -18.51 22.38
CA PHE A 267 33.68 -19.94 22.74
C PHE A 267 32.22 -20.42 22.84
N VAL A 268 31.38 -19.73 23.62
CA VAL A 268 29.96 -20.07 23.81
C VAL A 268 29.19 -20.02 22.49
N MET A 269 29.40 -19.00 21.68
CA MET A 269 28.76 -18.85 20.37
C MET A 269 29.24 -19.91 19.35
N GLY A 270 30.41 -20.48 19.54
CA GLY A 270 30.94 -21.57 18.73
C GLY A 270 30.40 -22.96 19.08
N VAL A 271 29.74 -23.13 20.25
CA VAL A 271 29.19 -24.41 20.69
C VAL A 271 27.97 -24.80 19.85
N GLY A 272 27.98 -26.03 19.31
CA GLY A 272 26.94 -26.53 18.38
C GLY A 272 25.51 -26.36 18.84
N PRO A 273 25.09 -26.71 20.06
CA PRO A 273 23.73 -26.48 20.57
C PRO A 273 23.32 -25.01 20.61
N VAL A 274 24.24 -24.11 20.99
CA VAL A 274 23.95 -22.65 21.01
C VAL A 274 23.71 -22.12 19.59
N ARG A 275 24.58 -22.53 18.68
CA ARG A 275 24.48 -22.18 17.26
C ARG A 275 23.19 -22.71 16.66
N PHE A 276 22.81 -23.95 16.93
CA PHE A 276 21.54 -24.52 16.49
C PHE A 276 20.33 -23.73 16.98
N ILE A 277 20.31 -23.33 18.26
CA ILE A 277 19.22 -22.49 18.80
C ILE A 277 19.16 -21.13 18.08
N LEU A 278 20.31 -20.48 17.87
CA LEU A 278 20.36 -19.16 17.23
C LEU A 278 19.97 -19.17 15.76
N GLU A 279 20.22 -20.28 15.07
CA GLU A 279 19.83 -20.47 13.66
C GLU A 279 18.32 -20.74 13.50
N HIS A 280 17.61 -21.17 14.56
CA HIS A 280 16.18 -21.56 14.51
C HIS A 280 15.24 -20.64 15.31
N VAL A 281 15.74 -19.59 15.95
CA VAL A 281 14.98 -18.52 16.62
C VAL A 281 14.82 -17.33 15.70
#